data_4f25a5ae9ab808d6d60aa3ceb364f29b
#
_entry.id   4f25a5ae9ab808d6d60aa3ceb364f29b
#
_cell.length_a   1.000
_cell.length_b   1.000
_cell.length_c   1.000
_cell.angle_alpha   90.00
_cell.angle_beta   90.00
_cell.angle_gamma   90.00
#
_symmetry.space_group_name_H-M   'P 1'
#
loop_
_entity.id
_entity.type
_entity.pdbx_description
1 polymer ?
#
loop_
_entity_poly.entity_id
_entity_poly.type
_entity_poly.pdbx_seq_one_letter_code
_entity_poly.pdbx_strand_id
1 'polypeptide(L)'
;MTDWEDRWQKNETPWDKGYGAPPLTECLDLGMEELLGARQVLVPGCGSGHDVRELASRGIGATGLDLSPTAVTRARAMPKIGHEDYLCGSLFEADWRIGREFDTVWEHTCFCAIDPALRVAYARAMAEILPPGGHLVGLFFLTPWDPGEKEEGPPFAVSREEVEALFAPHFELRKDRVPERAYPGREGREWLTVFKRRN
;
A
#
# COMPACT_ATOMS: atom_id res chain seq x y z
N MET A 1 -17.04 8.83 6.90
CA MET A 1 -15.76 8.08 6.92
C MET A 1 -16.10 6.61 7.12
N THR A 2 -15.51 5.71 6.35
CA THR A 2 -15.76 4.26 6.46
C THR A 2 -15.24 3.74 7.80
N ASP A 3 -16.04 3.00 8.53
CA ASP A 3 -15.61 2.29 9.74
C ASP A 3 -14.96 0.97 9.31
N TRP A 4 -13.65 0.98 9.18
CA TRP A 4 -12.87 -0.18 8.76
C TRP A 4 -12.86 -1.29 9.81
N GLU A 5 -12.85 -0.95 11.10
CA GLU A 5 -12.89 -1.95 12.18
C GLU A 5 -14.21 -2.71 12.17
N ASP A 6 -15.35 -2.03 12.03
CA ASP A 6 -16.68 -2.66 11.94
C ASP A 6 -16.75 -3.65 10.76
N ARG A 7 -16.20 -3.27 9.59
CA ARG A 7 -16.16 -4.16 8.42
C ARG A 7 -15.31 -5.41 8.67
N TRP A 8 -14.13 -5.26 9.30
CA TRP A 8 -13.28 -6.38 9.67
C TRP A 8 -13.96 -7.31 10.68
N GLN A 9 -14.65 -6.77 11.70
CA GLN A 9 -15.39 -7.55 12.69
C GLN A 9 -16.54 -8.34 12.04
N LYS A 10 -17.25 -7.74 11.07
CA LYS A 10 -18.35 -8.38 10.34
C LYS A 10 -17.90 -9.34 9.22
N ASN A 11 -16.61 -9.46 8.95
CA ASN A 11 -16.06 -10.20 7.80
C ASN A 11 -16.55 -9.67 6.44
N GLU A 12 -16.86 -8.38 6.34
CA GLU A 12 -17.23 -7.69 5.10
C GLU A 12 -15.98 -7.13 4.41
N THR A 13 -15.07 -8.01 4.02
CA THR A 13 -13.73 -7.67 3.51
C THR A 13 -13.50 -8.18 2.08
N PRO A 14 -14.29 -7.73 1.06
CA PRO A 14 -14.17 -8.22 -0.32
C PRO A 14 -12.83 -7.89 -0.98
N TRP A 15 -12.06 -6.95 -0.41
CA TRP A 15 -10.70 -6.61 -0.84
C TRP A 15 -9.65 -7.63 -0.37
N ASP A 16 -9.92 -8.38 0.71
CA ASP A 16 -9.03 -9.44 1.20
C ASP A 16 -9.16 -10.67 0.29
N LYS A 17 -8.13 -10.90 -0.51
CA LYS A 17 -8.12 -11.99 -1.51
C LYS A 17 -7.46 -13.26 -0.99
N GLY A 18 -6.92 -13.26 0.23
CA GLY A 18 -6.28 -14.42 0.85
C GLY A 18 -4.85 -14.69 0.38
N TYR A 19 -4.28 -13.83 -0.47
CA TYR A 19 -2.89 -13.90 -0.95
C TYR A 19 -2.37 -12.51 -1.35
N GLY A 20 -1.05 -12.37 -1.46
CA GLY A 20 -0.40 -11.12 -1.82
C GLY A 20 -0.77 -10.64 -3.22
N ALA A 21 -0.63 -9.35 -3.47
CA ALA A 21 -0.95 -8.73 -4.74
C ALA A 21 -0.13 -9.35 -5.89
N PRO A 22 -0.77 -9.85 -6.97
CA PRO A 22 -0.03 -10.37 -8.11
C PRO A 22 0.97 -9.40 -8.71
N PRO A 23 0.71 -8.07 -8.76
CA PRO A 23 1.71 -7.09 -9.16
C PRO A 23 2.93 -7.02 -8.24
N LEU A 24 2.78 -7.24 -6.93
CA LEU A 24 3.91 -7.32 -6.00
C LEU A 24 4.80 -8.51 -6.34
N THR A 25 4.19 -9.69 -6.48
CA THR A 25 4.91 -10.92 -6.88
C THR A 25 5.63 -10.72 -8.22
N GLU A 26 4.98 -10.05 -9.19
CA GLU A 26 5.59 -9.70 -10.48
C GLU A 26 6.82 -8.80 -10.29
N CYS A 27 6.73 -7.76 -9.48
CA CYS A 27 7.87 -6.87 -9.20
C CYS A 27 9.06 -7.62 -8.60
N LEU A 28 8.79 -8.52 -7.65
CA LEU A 28 9.82 -9.32 -6.99
C LEU A 28 10.45 -10.35 -7.94
N ASP A 29 9.64 -11.00 -8.77
CA ASP A 29 10.12 -11.98 -9.77
C ASP A 29 10.95 -11.31 -10.87
N LEU A 30 10.62 -10.07 -11.27
CA LEU A 30 11.35 -9.27 -12.23
C LEU A 30 12.59 -8.56 -11.66
N GLY A 31 12.87 -8.73 -10.38
CA GLY A 31 14.08 -8.18 -9.76
C GLY A 31 14.01 -6.67 -9.50
N MET A 32 12.85 -6.13 -9.11
CA MET A 32 12.70 -4.70 -8.82
C MET A 32 13.62 -4.28 -7.66
N GLU A 33 14.65 -3.51 -7.97
CA GLU A 33 15.71 -3.12 -7.03
C GLU A 33 15.18 -2.32 -5.84
N GLU A 34 14.17 -1.47 -6.05
CA GLU A 34 13.59 -0.63 -5.02
C GLU A 34 12.88 -1.44 -3.91
N LEU A 35 12.48 -2.68 -4.21
CA LEU A 35 11.93 -3.61 -3.23
C LEU A 35 13.00 -4.59 -2.72
N LEU A 36 13.74 -5.23 -3.63
CA LEU A 36 14.75 -6.24 -3.25
C LEU A 36 15.95 -5.65 -2.51
N GLY A 37 16.28 -4.37 -2.76
CA GLY A 37 17.33 -3.63 -2.06
C GLY A 37 16.87 -2.93 -0.78
N ALA A 38 15.57 -2.97 -0.48
CA ALA A 38 15.02 -2.35 0.71
C ALA A 38 15.45 -3.08 1.99
N ARG A 39 15.82 -2.32 3.01
CA ARG A 39 16.12 -2.86 4.35
C ARG A 39 14.84 -3.07 5.15
N GLN A 40 13.90 -2.12 5.02
CA GLN A 40 12.65 -2.16 5.74
C GLN A 40 11.55 -1.49 4.91
N VAL A 41 10.56 -2.28 4.51
CA VAL A 41 9.38 -1.84 3.76
C VAL A 41 8.21 -1.60 4.70
N LEU A 42 7.56 -0.45 4.58
CA LEU A 42 6.25 -0.21 5.19
C LEU A 42 5.14 -0.56 4.20
N VAL A 43 4.11 -1.25 4.68
CA VAL A 43 2.88 -1.55 3.94
C VAL A 43 1.70 -0.91 4.66
N PRO A 44 1.26 0.31 4.27
CA PRO A 44 0.12 0.97 4.88
C PRO A 44 -1.21 0.31 4.46
N GLY A 45 -2.19 0.24 5.37
CA GLY A 45 -3.46 -0.44 5.13
C GLY A 45 -3.28 -1.93 4.87
N CYS A 46 -2.37 -2.58 5.60
CA CYS A 46 -1.93 -3.94 5.29
C CYS A 46 -2.99 -5.05 5.44
N GLY A 47 -4.13 -4.74 6.05
CA GLY A 47 -5.19 -5.72 6.32
C GLY A 47 -4.68 -6.95 7.05
N SER A 48 -5.00 -8.14 6.55
CA SER A 48 -4.52 -9.43 7.06
C SER A 48 -3.05 -9.73 6.73
N GLY A 49 -2.31 -8.80 6.08
CA GLY A 49 -0.86 -8.86 5.94
C GLY A 49 -0.31 -9.71 4.80
N HIS A 50 -1.10 -9.98 3.76
CA HIS A 50 -0.66 -10.85 2.65
C HIS A 50 0.55 -10.27 1.91
N ASP A 51 0.56 -8.97 1.59
CA ASP A 51 1.70 -8.32 0.91
C ASP A 51 2.93 -8.26 1.81
N VAL A 52 2.74 -8.02 3.12
CA VAL A 52 3.83 -8.05 4.11
C VAL A 52 4.51 -9.42 4.13
N ARG A 53 3.72 -10.48 4.09
CA ARG A 53 4.20 -11.87 4.08
C ARG A 53 4.90 -12.22 2.76
N GLU A 54 4.40 -11.73 1.62
CA GLU A 54 5.06 -11.90 0.33
C GLU A 54 6.46 -11.27 0.34
N LEU A 55 6.61 -10.04 0.84
CA LEU A 55 7.91 -9.40 1.04
C LEU A 55 8.81 -10.21 1.99
N ALA A 56 8.29 -10.61 3.13
CA ALA A 56 9.04 -11.40 4.12
C ALA A 56 9.50 -12.75 3.59
N SER A 57 8.71 -13.41 2.71
CA SER A 57 9.06 -14.68 2.06
C SER A 57 10.28 -14.55 1.13
N ARG A 58 10.58 -13.33 0.67
CA ARG A 58 11.76 -13.00 -0.15
C ARG A 58 12.93 -12.50 0.69
N GLY A 59 12.85 -12.58 2.03
CA GLY A 59 13.89 -12.12 2.95
C GLY A 59 13.92 -10.61 3.18
N ILE A 60 12.91 -9.87 2.73
CA ILE A 60 12.80 -8.42 2.89
C ILE A 60 12.13 -8.13 4.24
N GLY A 61 12.74 -7.24 5.04
CA GLY A 61 12.11 -6.75 6.26
C GLY A 61 10.85 -5.95 5.92
N ALA A 62 9.70 -6.32 6.48
CA ALA A 62 8.43 -5.68 6.16
C ALA A 62 7.59 -5.42 7.41
N THR A 63 7.01 -4.24 7.49
CA THR A 63 6.08 -3.86 8.57
C THR A 63 4.74 -3.45 7.96
N GLY A 64 3.68 -4.16 8.35
CA GLY A 64 2.32 -3.76 8.04
C GLY A 64 1.79 -2.77 9.07
N LEU A 65 1.10 -1.75 8.61
CA LEU A 65 0.34 -0.81 9.44
C LEU A 65 -1.13 -0.87 9.03
N ASP A 66 -2.02 -1.09 9.98
CA ASP A 66 -3.46 -0.99 9.73
C ASP A 66 -4.17 -0.29 10.87
N LEU A 67 -5.24 0.44 10.55
CA LEU A 67 -6.07 1.14 11.51
C LEU A 67 -6.93 0.16 12.33
N SER A 68 -7.29 -1.00 11.75
CA SER A 68 -8.16 -1.99 12.37
C SER A 68 -7.40 -2.93 13.30
N PRO A 69 -7.70 -2.94 14.62
CA PRO A 69 -7.15 -3.93 15.55
C PRO A 69 -7.48 -5.37 15.14
N THR A 70 -8.67 -5.60 14.56
CA THR A 70 -9.10 -6.93 14.08
C THR A 70 -8.24 -7.39 12.90
N ALA A 71 -7.95 -6.52 11.92
CA ALA A 71 -7.06 -6.83 10.81
C ALA A 71 -5.66 -7.22 11.30
N VAL A 72 -5.07 -6.39 12.17
CA VAL A 72 -3.74 -6.63 12.77
C VAL A 72 -3.71 -7.93 13.58
N THR A 73 -4.77 -8.24 14.31
CA THR A 73 -4.88 -9.50 15.07
C THR A 73 -4.86 -10.70 14.13
N ARG A 74 -5.59 -10.64 13.00
CA ARG A 74 -5.57 -11.70 11.99
C ARG A 74 -4.20 -11.85 11.34
N ALA A 75 -3.55 -10.74 10.98
CA ALA A 75 -2.20 -10.76 10.42
C ALA A 75 -1.19 -11.43 11.38
N ARG A 76 -1.23 -11.08 12.65
CA ARG A 76 -0.37 -11.66 13.72
C ARG A 76 -0.66 -13.12 14.04
N ALA A 77 -1.88 -13.59 13.79
CA ALA A 77 -2.27 -14.99 14.05
C ALA A 77 -1.67 -15.95 13.00
N MET A 78 -1.23 -15.45 11.86
CA MET A 78 -0.57 -16.28 10.84
C MET A 78 0.86 -16.63 11.28
N PRO A 79 1.35 -17.86 11.00
CA PRO A 79 2.74 -18.22 11.30
C PRO A 79 3.72 -17.27 10.63
N LYS A 80 4.76 -16.84 11.34
CA LYS A 80 5.84 -16.03 10.78
C LYS A 80 6.55 -16.76 9.65
N ILE A 81 6.92 -16.00 8.60
CA ILE A 81 7.67 -16.51 7.44
C ILE A 81 9.10 -15.98 7.46
N GLY A 82 9.31 -14.74 7.93
CA GLY A 82 10.60 -14.07 7.90
C GLY A 82 10.68 -12.92 8.91
N HIS A 83 11.08 -11.75 8.42
CA HIS A 83 11.25 -10.53 9.22
C HIS A 83 10.06 -9.58 9.04
N GLU A 84 8.85 -10.09 9.31
CA GLU A 84 7.61 -9.31 9.28
C GLU A 84 7.18 -8.86 10.68
N ASP A 85 6.58 -7.66 10.74
CA ASP A 85 5.92 -7.12 11.93
C ASP A 85 4.60 -6.43 11.52
N TYR A 86 3.70 -6.24 12.49
CA TYR A 86 2.39 -5.63 12.26
C TYR A 86 2.07 -4.63 13.36
N LEU A 87 1.63 -3.45 12.97
CA LEU A 87 1.30 -2.34 13.86
C LEU A 87 -0.16 -1.96 13.69
N CYS A 88 -0.79 -1.62 14.81
CA CYS A 88 -2.13 -1.03 14.80
C CYS A 88 -1.98 0.48 15.04
N GLY A 89 -2.50 1.29 14.12
CA GLY A 89 -2.44 2.73 14.23
C GLY A 89 -2.89 3.46 12.97
N SER A 90 -3.09 4.75 13.11
CA SER A 90 -3.42 5.62 11.98
C SER A 90 -2.16 6.06 11.25
N LEU A 91 -2.17 5.97 9.91
CA LEU A 91 -1.08 6.48 9.07
C LEU A 91 -0.79 7.97 9.31
N PHE A 92 -1.80 8.72 9.73
CA PHE A 92 -1.72 10.17 9.97
C PHE A 92 -1.19 10.53 11.36
N GLU A 93 -0.95 9.55 12.23
CA GLU A 93 -0.36 9.71 13.56
C GLU A 93 1.12 9.32 13.53
N ALA A 94 1.92 9.87 14.47
CA ALA A 94 3.36 9.63 14.46
C ALA A 94 3.81 8.55 15.46
N ASP A 95 2.97 8.19 16.42
CA ASP A 95 3.36 7.39 17.59
C ASP A 95 3.81 5.97 17.23
N TRP A 96 3.19 5.35 16.23
CA TRP A 96 3.53 3.99 15.78
C TRP A 96 4.92 3.89 15.13
N ARG A 97 5.48 5.02 14.63
CA ARG A 97 6.79 5.05 13.93
C ARG A 97 7.96 5.40 14.84
N ILE A 98 7.75 5.67 16.13
CA ILE A 98 8.84 6.02 17.05
C ILE A 98 9.87 4.89 17.12
N GLY A 99 11.15 5.24 16.84
CA GLY A 99 12.25 4.28 16.80
C GLY A 99 12.25 3.32 15.62
N ARG A 100 11.47 3.59 14.57
CA ARG A 100 11.39 2.81 13.33
C ARG A 100 11.82 3.63 12.14
N GLU A 101 12.56 3.02 11.23
CA GLU A 101 13.00 3.63 9.98
C GLU A 101 12.56 2.74 8.82
N PHE A 102 12.04 3.38 7.78
CA PHE A 102 11.64 2.73 6.54
C PHE A 102 12.36 3.42 5.38
N ASP A 103 12.91 2.66 4.46
CA ASP A 103 13.53 3.19 3.24
C ASP A 103 12.65 2.98 2.01
N THR A 104 11.64 2.14 2.13
CA THR A 104 10.66 1.90 1.06
C THR A 104 9.24 1.77 1.63
N VAL A 105 8.26 2.24 0.86
CA VAL A 105 6.83 1.99 1.08
C VAL A 105 6.31 1.16 -0.09
N TRP A 106 5.58 0.09 0.20
CA TRP A 106 4.72 -0.59 -0.76
C TRP A 106 3.27 -0.15 -0.54
N GLU A 107 2.76 0.67 -1.45
CA GLU A 107 1.37 1.12 -1.46
C GLU A 107 0.51 0.20 -2.32
N HIS A 108 -0.49 -0.42 -1.72
CA HIS A 108 -1.49 -1.21 -2.41
C HIS A 108 -2.83 -1.09 -1.70
N THR A 109 -3.82 -0.52 -2.38
CA THR A 109 -5.22 -0.40 -1.94
C THR A 109 -5.49 0.44 -0.67
N CYS A 110 -4.48 1.07 -0.07
CA CYS A 110 -4.69 2.03 1.01
C CYS A 110 -5.14 3.40 0.46
N PHE A 111 -4.46 3.92 -0.56
CA PHE A 111 -4.77 5.22 -1.16
C PHE A 111 -6.19 5.30 -1.73
N CYS A 112 -6.68 4.26 -2.38
CA CYS A 112 -8.05 4.23 -2.91
C CYS A 112 -9.12 4.01 -1.81
N ALA A 113 -8.70 3.62 -0.60
CA ALA A 113 -9.58 3.37 0.52
C ALA A 113 -9.81 4.60 1.42
N ILE A 114 -8.91 5.58 1.39
CA ILE A 114 -9.04 6.81 2.17
C ILE A 114 -9.98 7.81 1.49
N ASP A 115 -10.59 8.67 2.31
CA ASP A 115 -11.39 9.80 1.81
C ASP A 115 -10.53 10.68 0.88
N PRO A 116 -10.99 11.03 -0.33
CA PRO A 116 -10.26 11.90 -1.25
C PRO A 116 -9.79 13.22 -0.63
N ALA A 117 -10.52 13.77 0.33
CA ALA A 117 -10.11 14.96 1.07
C ALA A 117 -8.80 14.77 1.88
N LEU A 118 -8.41 13.53 2.17
CA LEU A 118 -7.19 13.19 2.91
C LEU A 118 -5.98 12.89 2.00
N ARG A 119 -6.13 12.88 0.67
CA ARG A 119 -5.06 12.50 -0.28
C ARG A 119 -3.82 13.38 -0.17
N VAL A 120 -3.99 14.70 0.05
CA VAL A 120 -2.86 15.61 0.27
C VAL A 120 -2.13 15.25 1.57
N ALA A 121 -2.86 14.97 2.64
CA ALA A 121 -2.27 14.54 3.91
C ALA A 121 -1.57 13.18 3.77
N TYR A 122 -2.10 12.28 2.94
CA TYR A 122 -1.48 10.99 2.63
C TYR A 122 -0.12 11.16 1.94
N ALA A 123 -0.04 11.96 0.87
CA ALA A 123 1.22 12.21 0.17
C ALA A 123 2.28 12.84 1.10
N ARG A 124 1.85 13.73 1.98
CA ARG A 124 2.71 14.32 3.01
C ARG A 124 3.18 13.26 4.02
N ALA A 125 2.29 12.39 4.52
CA ALA A 125 2.66 11.33 5.45
C ALA A 125 3.71 10.39 4.85
N MET A 126 3.58 10.00 3.56
CA MET A 126 4.60 9.22 2.85
C MET A 126 5.96 9.94 2.82
N ALA A 127 5.95 11.26 2.61
CA ALA A 127 7.17 12.06 2.61
C ALA A 127 7.82 12.21 4.00
N GLU A 128 7.03 12.16 5.05
CA GLU A 128 7.52 12.19 6.44
C GLU A 128 8.05 10.84 6.92
N ILE A 129 7.54 9.74 6.36
CA ILE A 129 7.97 8.37 6.66
C ILE A 129 9.30 8.05 5.97
N LEU A 130 9.44 8.42 4.71
CA LEU A 130 10.59 8.08 3.88
C LEU A 130 11.72 9.11 4.02
N PRO A 131 12.97 8.67 4.18
CA PRO A 131 14.12 9.58 4.12
C PRO A 131 14.31 10.11 2.70
N PRO A 132 15.06 11.21 2.51
CA PRO A 132 15.52 11.62 1.19
C PRO A 132 16.17 10.45 0.43
N GLY A 133 15.75 10.26 -0.82
CA GLY A 133 16.18 9.13 -1.65
C GLY A 133 15.43 7.83 -1.44
N GLY A 134 14.58 7.70 -0.42
CA GLY A 134 13.69 6.54 -0.21
C GLY A 134 12.64 6.40 -1.30
N HIS A 135 12.01 5.23 -1.39
CA HIS A 135 11.11 4.90 -2.48
C HIS A 135 9.67 4.65 -2.01
N LEU A 136 8.71 5.22 -2.74
CA LEU A 136 7.31 4.82 -2.70
C LEU A 136 7.01 4.01 -3.97
N VAL A 137 6.87 2.71 -3.81
CA VAL A 137 6.39 1.82 -4.87
C VAL A 137 4.88 1.71 -4.72
N GLY A 138 4.15 2.37 -5.62
CA GLY A 138 2.70 2.51 -5.51
C GLY A 138 1.96 1.75 -6.60
N LEU A 139 0.99 0.93 -6.20
CA LEU A 139 0.03 0.29 -7.08
C LEU A 139 -1.32 1.00 -6.93
N PHE A 140 -1.56 2.00 -7.76
CA PHE A 140 -2.78 2.81 -7.70
C PHE A 140 -3.91 2.19 -8.50
N PHE A 141 -5.06 1.97 -7.86
CA PHE A 141 -6.27 1.46 -8.50
C PHE A 141 -7.01 2.64 -9.16
N LEU A 142 -6.80 2.84 -10.47
CA LEU A 142 -7.28 4.02 -11.19
C LEU A 142 -8.78 3.97 -11.46
N THR A 143 -9.28 2.81 -11.92
CA THR A 143 -10.67 2.62 -12.36
C THR A 143 -11.33 1.46 -11.63
N PRO A 144 -11.72 1.64 -10.35
CA PRO A 144 -12.28 0.56 -9.55
C PRO A 144 -13.71 0.13 -9.95
N TRP A 145 -14.43 0.96 -10.67
CA TRP A 145 -15.82 0.75 -11.07
C TRP A 145 -15.95 0.34 -12.52
N ASP A 146 -16.93 -0.48 -12.85
CA ASP A 146 -17.24 -0.82 -14.23
C ASP A 146 -17.97 0.35 -14.94
N PRO A 147 -17.85 0.46 -16.27
CA PRO A 147 -18.54 1.51 -17.00
C PRO A 147 -20.05 1.51 -16.73
N GLY A 148 -20.57 2.63 -16.26
CA GLY A 148 -22.00 2.79 -15.93
C GLY A 148 -22.38 2.45 -14.48
N GLU A 149 -21.46 1.93 -13.69
CA GLU A 149 -21.64 1.82 -12.24
C GLU A 149 -21.54 3.18 -11.56
N LYS A 150 -22.24 3.33 -10.43
CA LYS A 150 -22.15 4.54 -9.61
C LYS A 150 -20.87 4.51 -8.79
N GLU A 151 -20.05 5.52 -8.96
CA GLU A 151 -18.80 5.65 -8.22
C GLU A 151 -19.06 6.07 -6.77
N GLU A 152 -19.24 5.11 -5.88
CA GLU A 152 -19.55 5.30 -4.46
C GLU A 152 -18.43 4.80 -3.54
N GLY A 153 -17.17 5.11 -3.78
CA GLY A 153 -16.07 4.59 -2.96
C GLY A 153 -16.33 4.41 -1.45
N PRO A 154 -15.48 3.71 -0.70
CA PRO A 154 -14.26 3.08 -1.18
C PRO A 154 -14.51 1.77 -1.98
N PRO A 155 -13.69 1.46 -2.98
CA PRO A 155 -12.53 2.22 -3.44
C PRO A 155 -12.90 3.47 -4.23
N PHE A 156 -12.14 4.57 -4.04
CA PHE A 156 -12.32 5.82 -4.78
C PHE A 156 -11.40 5.86 -6.00
N ALA A 157 -11.95 6.17 -7.17
CA ALA A 157 -11.18 6.35 -8.40
C ALA A 157 -10.17 7.51 -8.28
N VAL A 158 -9.12 7.45 -9.08
CA VAL A 158 -8.12 8.49 -9.20
C VAL A 158 -7.50 8.48 -10.60
N SER A 159 -7.15 9.63 -11.15
CA SER A 159 -6.39 9.69 -12.40
C SER A 159 -4.88 9.67 -12.15
N ARG A 160 -4.10 9.31 -13.19
CA ARG A 160 -2.63 9.39 -13.12
C ARG A 160 -2.17 10.80 -12.84
N GLU A 161 -2.76 11.77 -13.51
CA GLU A 161 -2.44 13.21 -13.39
C GLU A 161 -2.69 13.68 -11.96
N GLU A 162 -3.75 13.22 -11.31
CA GLU A 162 -4.05 13.56 -9.92
C GLU A 162 -3.00 12.95 -8.98
N VAL A 163 -2.63 11.68 -9.15
CA VAL A 163 -1.58 11.03 -8.36
C VAL A 163 -0.25 11.78 -8.54
N GLU A 164 0.16 12.05 -9.78
CA GLU A 164 1.40 12.78 -10.04
C GLU A 164 1.38 14.17 -9.38
N ALA A 165 0.30 14.92 -9.52
CA ALA A 165 0.18 16.24 -8.91
C ALA A 165 0.25 16.20 -7.37
N LEU A 166 -0.35 15.20 -6.73
CA LEU A 166 -0.34 15.03 -5.27
C LEU A 166 1.06 14.68 -4.74
N PHE A 167 1.81 13.84 -5.44
CA PHE A 167 3.12 13.39 -4.98
C PHE A 167 4.28 14.29 -5.45
N ALA A 168 4.14 15.05 -6.54
CA ALA A 168 5.19 15.90 -7.13
C ALA A 168 5.87 16.88 -6.14
N PRO A 169 5.18 17.49 -5.15
CA PRO A 169 5.84 18.37 -4.18
C PRO A 169 6.95 17.68 -3.37
N HIS A 170 6.83 16.38 -3.17
CA HIS A 170 7.70 15.60 -2.28
C HIS A 170 8.51 14.52 -2.99
N PHE A 171 8.06 14.09 -4.16
CA PHE A 171 8.60 12.93 -4.86
C PHE A 171 8.88 13.25 -6.34
N GLU A 172 9.71 12.43 -6.94
CA GLU A 172 9.97 12.39 -8.38
C GLU A 172 9.52 11.02 -8.91
N LEU A 173 8.63 11.00 -9.90
CA LEU A 173 8.26 9.77 -10.60
C LEU A 173 9.47 9.27 -11.42
N ARG A 174 9.93 8.06 -11.14
CA ARG A 174 11.12 7.46 -11.77
C ARG A 174 10.76 6.40 -12.79
N LYS A 175 9.75 5.59 -12.49
CA LYS A 175 9.28 4.49 -13.33
C LYS A 175 7.77 4.39 -13.20
N ASP A 176 7.11 3.99 -14.27
CA ASP A 176 5.70 3.62 -14.23
C ASP A 176 5.36 2.59 -15.30
N ARG A 177 4.34 1.81 -15.07
CA ARG A 177 3.76 0.87 -16.03
C ARG A 177 2.40 0.36 -15.56
N VAL A 178 1.65 -0.22 -16.48
CA VAL A 178 0.54 -1.13 -16.13
C VAL A 178 1.14 -2.50 -15.82
N PRO A 179 0.87 -3.12 -14.68
CA PRO A 179 1.36 -4.46 -14.39
C PRO A 179 0.73 -5.49 -15.33
N GLU A 180 1.48 -6.57 -15.62
CA GLU A 180 0.97 -7.69 -16.44
C GLU A 180 0.12 -8.64 -15.60
N ARG A 181 0.46 -8.81 -14.31
CA ARG A 181 -0.30 -9.61 -13.36
C ARG A 181 -1.24 -8.71 -12.56
N ALA A 182 -2.46 -9.18 -12.33
CA ALA A 182 -3.46 -8.48 -11.52
C ALA A 182 -4.35 -9.48 -10.78
N TYR A 183 -5.09 -9.01 -9.80
CA TYR A 183 -6.23 -9.77 -9.30
C TYR A 183 -7.30 -9.89 -10.39
N PRO A 184 -8.07 -11.00 -10.43
CA PRO A 184 -9.18 -11.14 -11.38
C PRO A 184 -10.13 -9.94 -11.33
N GLY A 185 -10.37 -9.31 -12.50
CA GLY A 185 -11.19 -8.12 -12.66
C GLY A 185 -10.47 -6.79 -12.44
N ARG A 186 -9.14 -6.81 -12.17
CA ARG A 186 -8.33 -5.59 -12.06
C ARG A 186 -7.34 -5.38 -13.21
N GLU A 187 -7.34 -6.28 -14.19
CA GLU A 187 -6.44 -6.24 -15.34
C GLU A 187 -6.57 -4.89 -16.08
N GLY A 188 -5.47 -4.18 -16.23
CA GLY A 188 -5.41 -2.88 -16.90
C GLY A 188 -5.99 -1.70 -16.11
N ARG A 189 -6.52 -1.93 -14.91
CA ARG A 189 -7.14 -0.90 -14.05
C ARG A 189 -6.19 -0.33 -13.00
N GLU A 190 -5.02 -0.92 -12.84
CA GLU A 190 -4.01 -0.54 -11.86
C GLU A 190 -2.79 0.07 -12.53
N TRP A 191 -2.15 1.00 -11.88
CA TRP A 191 -0.96 1.70 -12.33
C TRP A 191 0.15 1.56 -11.30
N LEU A 192 1.20 0.85 -11.67
CA LEU A 192 2.40 0.66 -10.87
C LEU A 192 3.36 1.81 -11.09
N THR A 193 3.83 2.41 -10.01
CA THR A 193 4.76 3.54 -10.02
C THR A 193 5.92 3.33 -9.09
N VAL A 194 7.04 3.96 -9.38
CA VAL A 194 8.16 4.15 -8.45
C VAL A 194 8.41 5.64 -8.31
N PHE A 195 8.08 6.16 -7.15
CA PHE A 195 8.38 7.53 -6.76
C PHE A 195 9.61 7.55 -5.84
N LYS A 196 10.56 8.43 -6.11
CA LYS A 196 11.74 8.66 -5.27
C LYS A 196 11.55 9.92 -4.45
N ARG A 197 11.75 9.83 -3.12
CA ARG A 197 11.68 10.98 -2.21
C ARG A 197 12.75 12.01 -2.59
N ARG A 198 12.32 13.26 -2.78
CA ARG A 198 13.22 14.41 -3.04
C ARG A 198 14.08 14.72 -1.81
N ASN A 199 15.19 15.39 -2.03
CA ASN A 199 16.06 15.89 -0.94
C ASN A 199 15.40 17.00 -0.14
#